data_50aa6c2dc300cfa7f73515d783e5ca21
#
_entry.id   50aa6c2dc300cfa7f73515d783e5ca21
#
_cell.length_a   1.000
_cell.length_b   1.000
_cell.length_c   1.000
_cell.angle_alpha   90.00
_cell.angle_beta   90.00
_cell.angle_gamma   90.00
#
_symmetry.space_group_name_H-M   'P 1'
#
loop_
_entity.id
_entity.type
_entity.pdbx_description
1 polymer ?
#
loop_
_entity_poly.entity_id
_entity_poly.type
_entity_poly.pdbx_seq_one_letter_code
_entity_poly.pdbx_strand_id
1 'polypeptide(L)'
;MPVLSDKWITRMAKDKGMISPFEEKQIRGNSISYGVSSYGYDARVADEFKIFTNVNTEIVDPKNFKPTSFISKKGKECIIPPNSFVLASTVEYFKVPEDVLVICLGKSTYARCGIIVNVTPLEPSWCGHVTLEFSNTTSLPAKIYANEGVAQMLFFESDEDCEVSYKDRGGKYQGQKGVTLPKA
;
A
#
# COMPACT_ATOMS: atom_id res chain seq x y z
N MET A 1 9.19 -18.35 -11.26
CA MET A 1 8.36 -17.54 -10.32
C MET A 1 6.89 -17.62 -10.73
N PRO A 2 6.08 -18.53 -10.18
CA PRO A 2 4.65 -18.59 -10.45
C PRO A 2 3.92 -17.44 -9.74
N VAL A 3 2.86 -16.93 -10.39
CA VAL A 3 1.89 -16.05 -9.76
C VAL A 3 0.97 -16.91 -8.89
N LEU A 4 0.76 -16.53 -7.64
CA LEU A 4 -0.01 -17.29 -6.67
C LEU A 4 -1.51 -16.98 -6.76
N SER A 5 -2.34 -18.01 -6.75
CA SER A 5 -3.78 -17.91 -7.00
C SER A 5 -4.58 -17.51 -5.74
N ASP A 6 -5.86 -17.18 -5.95
CA ASP A 6 -6.87 -16.94 -4.91
C ASP A 6 -6.93 -18.06 -3.85
N LYS A 7 -6.81 -19.33 -4.28
CA LYS A 7 -6.78 -20.49 -3.36
C LYS A 7 -5.58 -20.45 -2.42
N TRP A 8 -4.41 -20.12 -2.96
CA TRP A 8 -3.20 -20.00 -2.16
C TRP A 8 -3.30 -18.82 -1.19
N ILE A 9 -3.73 -17.63 -1.70
CA ILE A 9 -3.88 -16.41 -0.89
C ILE A 9 -4.85 -16.66 0.27
N THR A 10 -6.00 -17.28 -0.01
CA THR A 10 -7.00 -17.61 1.02
C THR A 10 -6.44 -18.55 2.08
N ARG A 11 -5.76 -19.61 1.67
CA ARG A 11 -5.11 -20.56 2.59
C ARG A 11 -4.08 -19.85 3.48
N MET A 12 -3.17 -19.08 2.89
CA MET A 12 -2.13 -18.39 3.65
C MET A 12 -2.68 -17.31 4.58
N ALA A 13 -3.71 -16.60 4.17
CA ALA A 13 -4.36 -15.62 5.02
C ALA A 13 -5.04 -16.28 6.24
N LYS A 14 -5.73 -17.40 6.05
CA LYS A 14 -6.42 -18.12 7.12
C LYS A 14 -5.46 -18.88 8.05
N ASP A 15 -4.52 -19.63 7.49
CA ASP A 15 -3.67 -20.55 8.26
C ASP A 15 -2.46 -19.84 8.89
N LYS A 16 -1.93 -18.80 8.25
CA LYS A 16 -0.71 -18.08 8.67
C LYS A 16 -0.94 -16.62 9.04
N GLY A 17 -2.16 -16.10 8.86
CA GLY A 17 -2.45 -14.69 9.10
C GLY A 17 -1.67 -13.75 8.19
N MET A 18 -1.43 -14.17 6.94
CA MET A 18 -0.65 -13.39 5.96
C MET A 18 -1.26 -12.00 5.70
N ILE A 19 -2.59 -11.89 5.74
CA ILE A 19 -3.37 -10.65 5.55
C ILE A 19 -4.37 -10.52 6.71
N SER A 20 -4.38 -9.38 7.40
CA SER A 20 -5.32 -9.13 8.51
C SER A 20 -5.72 -7.65 8.60
N PRO A 21 -7.03 -7.29 8.60
CA PRO A 21 -8.17 -8.17 8.39
C PRO A 21 -8.23 -8.72 6.97
N PHE A 22 -8.79 -9.92 6.80
CA PHE A 22 -8.84 -10.61 5.51
C PHE A 22 -10.27 -10.71 4.99
N GLU A 23 -10.48 -10.32 3.72
CA GLU A 23 -11.74 -10.47 3.00
C GLU A 23 -11.61 -11.58 1.95
N GLU A 24 -12.21 -12.73 2.23
CA GLU A 24 -12.10 -13.94 1.40
C GLU A 24 -12.73 -13.80 0.01
N LYS A 25 -13.72 -12.90 -0.10
CA LYS A 25 -14.44 -12.64 -1.35
C LYS A 25 -14.22 -11.21 -1.78
N GLN A 26 -14.29 -10.97 -3.07
CA GLN A 26 -14.28 -9.61 -3.56
C GLN A 26 -15.59 -8.89 -3.20
N ILE A 27 -15.50 -7.90 -2.32
CA ILE A 27 -16.61 -7.02 -1.94
C ILE A 27 -16.82 -6.00 -3.06
N ARG A 28 -18.06 -5.84 -3.48
CA ARG A 28 -18.51 -4.91 -4.53
C ARG A 28 -19.76 -4.18 -4.04
N GLY A 29 -20.31 -3.30 -4.85
CA GLY A 29 -21.51 -2.53 -4.55
C GLY A 29 -21.27 -1.04 -4.71
N ASN A 30 -21.61 -0.23 -3.72
CA ASN A 30 -21.40 1.22 -3.75
C ASN A 30 -19.97 1.66 -3.39
N SER A 31 -19.02 0.72 -3.27
CA SER A 31 -17.61 0.96 -2.98
C SER A 31 -16.70 0.49 -4.10
N ILE A 32 -15.52 1.07 -4.21
CA ILE A 32 -14.47 0.53 -5.07
C ILE A 32 -14.03 -0.81 -4.49
N SER A 33 -14.12 -1.86 -5.30
CA SER A 33 -14.02 -3.25 -4.85
C SER A 33 -12.70 -3.57 -4.15
N TYR A 34 -12.76 -4.45 -3.14
CA TYR A 34 -11.61 -4.93 -2.36
C TYR A 34 -11.79 -6.42 -1.98
N GLY A 35 -10.74 -7.05 -1.47
CA GLY A 35 -10.70 -8.46 -1.12
C GLY A 35 -10.01 -9.32 -2.16
N VAL A 36 -10.16 -10.65 -2.06
CA VAL A 36 -9.49 -11.61 -2.94
C VAL A 36 -9.95 -11.46 -4.39
N SER A 37 -9.00 -11.40 -5.31
CA SER A 37 -9.18 -11.52 -6.77
C SER A 37 -8.52 -12.80 -7.28
N SER A 38 -8.64 -13.14 -8.57
CA SER A 38 -8.16 -14.41 -9.14
C SER A 38 -6.67 -14.69 -8.88
N TYR A 39 -5.83 -13.66 -8.97
CA TYR A 39 -4.36 -13.74 -8.77
C TYR A 39 -3.84 -12.56 -7.96
N GLY A 40 -4.55 -12.20 -6.89
CA GLY A 40 -4.13 -11.09 -6.04
C GLY A 40 -5.13 -10.76 -4.94
N TYR A 41 -4.83 -9.71 -4.23
CA TYR A 41 -5.68 -9.16 -3.17
C TYR A 41 -5.81 -7.65 -3.35
N ASP A 42 -7.04 -7.16 -3.49
CA ASP A 42 -7.34 -5.74 -3.57
C ASP A 42 -7.36 -5.15 -2.16
N ALA A 43 -6.31 -4.41 -1.81
CA ALA A 43 -6.15 -3.79 -0.50
C ALA A 43 -6.90 -2.47 -0.39
N ARG A 44 -7.37 -2.17 0.84
CA ARG A 44 -8.07 -0.94 1.19
C ARG A 44 -7.11 0.12 1.70
N VAL A 45 -7.43 1.39 1.49
CA VAL A 45 -6.76 2.50 2.18
C VAL A 45 -7.43 2.79 3.52
N ALA A 46 -6.62 3.02 4.57
CA ALA A 46 -7.10 3.45 5.88
C ALA A 46 -7.60 4.91 5.87
N ASP A 47 -8.13 5.38 6.99
CA ASP A 47 -8.75 6.70 7.13
C ASP A 47 -7.79 7.82 7.58
N GLU A 48 -6.49 7.52 7.70
CA GLU A 48 -5.45 8.49 8.01
C GLU A 48 -4.61 8.83 6.79
N PHE A 49 -4.47 10.12 6.54
CA PHE A 49 -3.79 10.67 5.38
C PHE A 49 -2.75 11.71 5.78
N LYS A 50 -1.61 11.71 5.10
CA LYS A 50 -0.58 12.74 5.18
C LYS A 50 -0.56 13.47 3.85
N ILE A 51 -1.18 14.65 3.79
CA ILE A 51 -1.29 15.47 2.57
C ILE A 51 -0.04 16.32 2.46
N PHE A 52 0.69 16.19 1.36
CA PHE A 52 1.88 17.00 1.12
C PHE A 52 1.50 18.48 0.96
N THR A 53 2.33 19.35 1.58
CA THR A 53 2.24 20.80 1.47
C THR A 53 3.64 21.40 1.26
N ASN A 54 3.73 22.39 0.41
CA ASN A 54 4.96 23.12 0.11
C ASN A 54 5.14 24.40 0.94
N VAL A 55 4.25 24.65 1.91
CA VAL A 55 4.26 25.91 2.71
C VAL A 55 5.49 25.99 3.62
N ASN A 56 5.96 24.85 4.13
CA ASN A 56 7.00 24.80 5.16
C ASN A 56 8.32 24.21 4.64
N THR A 57 8.49 24.06 3.32
CA THR A 57 9.73 23.51 2.75
C THR A 57 9.97 24.07 1.35
N GLU A 58 11.22 24.37 1.05
CA GLU A 58 11.65 24.86 -0.27
C GLU A 58 12.07 23.72 -1.21
N ILE A 59 12.56 22.62 -0.61
CA ILE A 59 13.10 21.45 -1.34
C ILE A 59 12.60 20.18 -0.68
N VAL A 60 12.20 19.21 -1.49
CA VAL A 60 11.95 17.82 -1.05
C VAL A 60 13.28 17.07 -1.06
N ASP A 61 13.86 16.85 0.12
CA ASP A 61 15.11 16.13 0.28
C ASP A 61 14.85 14.81 1.02
N PRO A 62 15.04 13.63 0.37
CA PRO A 62 14.80 12.34 1.00
C PRO A 62 15.76 12.03 2.15
N LYS A 63 16.94 12.66 2.20
CA LYS A 63 17.91 12.53 3.31
C LYS A 63 17.61 13.45 4.48
N ASN A 64 16.86 14.52 4.26
CA ASN A 64 16.52 15.53 5.27
C ASN A 64 15.04 15.91 5.16
N PHE A 65 14.18 14.88 5.10
CA PHE A 65 12.75 15.09 4.94
C PHE A 65 12.13 15.73 6.19
N LYS A 66 11.41 16.84 6.02
CA LYS A 66 10.76 17.56 7.11
C LYS A 66 9.33 17.05 7.33
N PRO A 67 8.97 16.48 8.49
CA PRO A 67 7.60 16.06 8.78
C PRO A 67 6.55 17.17 8.64
N THR A 68 6.96 18.44 8.81
CA THR A 68 6.15 19.65 8.61
C THR A 68 5.70 19.87 7.17
N SER A 69 6.28 19.11 6.20
CA SER A 69 5.82 19.07 4.81
C SER A 69 4.51 18.31 4.62
N PHE A 70 3.95 17.75 5.70
CA PHE A 70 2.65 17.04 5.64
C PHE A 70 1.64 17.67 6.62
N ILE A 71 0.39 17.73 6.13
CA ILE A 71 -0.79 17.99 6.95
C ILE A 71 -1.48 16.65 7.19
N SER A 72 -1.71 16.32 8.47
CA SER A 72 -2.45 15.10 8.83
C SER A 72 -3.95 15.36 8.73
N LYS A 73 -4.64 14.43 8.07
CA LYS A 73 -6.11 14.42 7.97
C LYS A 73 -6.62 13.03 8.30
N LYS A 74 -7.72 12.95 9.06
CA LYS A 74 -8.47 11.72 9.28
C LYS A 74 -9.90 11.91 8.78
N GLY A 75 -10.43 10.91 8.05
CA GLY A 75 -11.79 10.99 7.53
C GLY A 75 -12.14 9.94 6.50
N LYS A 76 -13.42 9.93 6.08
CA LYS A 76 -13.94 8.99 5.09
C LYS A 76 -13.41 9.20 3.68
N GLU A 77 -12.85 10.37 3.41
CA GLU A 77 -12.29 10.73 2.12
C GLU A 77 -11.12 11.69 2.26
N CYS A 78 -10.20 11.65 1.30
CA CYS A 78 -9.11 12.59 1.18
C CYS A 78 -9.15 13.27 -0.19
N ILE A 79 -8.90 14.58 -0.21
CA ILE A 79 -8.69 15.36 -1.43
C ILE A 79 -7.18 15.55 -1.61
N ILE A 80 -6.66 15.06 -2.72
CA ILE A 80 -5.26 15.25 -3.13
C ILE A 80 -5.21 16.53 -3.95
N PRO A 81 -4.41 17.54 -3.57
CA PRO A 81 -4.28 18.76 -4.36
C PRO A 81 -3.78 18.46 -5.78
N PRO A 82 -4.03 19.37 -6.76
CA PRO A 82 -3.50 19.23 -8.11
C PRO A 82 -1.98 19.08 -8.12
N ASN A 83 -1.44 18.19 -8.95
CA ASN A 83 -0.01 17.96 -9.10
C ASN A 83 0.74 17.72 -7.77
N SER A 84 0.07 17.09 -6.80
CA SER A 84 0.58 16.83 -5.46
C SER A 84 0.43 15.35 -5.08
N PHE A 85 0.82 15.00 -3.87
CA PHE A 85 0.74 13.62 -3.40
C PHE A 85 0.27 13.52 -1.95
N VAL A 86 -0.16 12.32 -1.59
CA VAL A 86 -0.63 11.95 -0.25
C VAL A 86 -0.01 10.61 0.13
N LEU A 87 0.41 10.49 1.38
CA LEU A 87 0.73 9.19 1.95
C LEU A 87 -0.46 8.70 2.78
N ALA A 88 -0.77 7.44 2.64
CA ALA A 88 -1.74 6.74 3.47
C ALA A 88 -1.22 5.34 3.79
N SER A 89 -1.91 4.56 4.60
CA SER A 89 -1.56 3.16 4.83
C SER A 89 -2.68 2.24 4.38
N THR A 90 -2.36 0.97 4.18
CA THR A 90 -3.39 -0.06 4.03
C THR A 90 -4.16 -0.25 5.34
N VAL A 91 -5.44 -0.63 5.24
CA VAL A 91 -6.21 -1.18 6.37
C VAL A 91 -5.63 -2.51 6.80
N GLU A 92 -5.21 -3.29 5.82
CA GLU A 92 -4.64 -4.62 6.01
C GLU A 92 -3.20 -4.55 6.51
N TYR A 93 -2.90 -5.37 7.50
CA TYR A 93 -1.54 -5.72 7.92
C TYR A 93 -1.09 -6.95 7.15
N PHE A 94 0.07 -6.90 6.53
CA PHE A 94 0.64 -7.99 5.75
C PHE A 94 1.79 -8.66 6.52
N LYS A 95 1.92 -9.98 6.33
CA LYS A 95 3.08 -10.79 6.75
C LYS A 95 3.52 -11.60 5.55
N VAL A 96 4.53 -11.11 4.84
CA VAL A 96 5.04 -11.76 3.64
C VAL A 96 5.83 -13.00 4.02
N PRO A 97 5.53 -14.19 3.44
CA PRO A 97 6.31 -15.40 3.64
C PRO A 97 7.77 -15.25 3.17
N GLU A 98 8.64 -16.16 3.60
CA GLU A 98 10.08 -16.12 3.31
C GLU A 98 10.41 -16.44 1.84
N ASP A 99 9.53 -17.16 1.18
CA ASP A 99 9.60 -17.60 -0.22
C ASP A 99 8.77 -16.74 -1.19
N VAL A 100 8.23 -15.59 -0.73
CA VAL A 100 7.29 -14.78 -1.50
C VAL A 100 7.76 -13.35 -1.66
N LEU A 101 7.68 -12.84 -2.91
CA LEU A 101 7.76 -11.43 -3.25
C LEU A 101 6.36 -10.89 -3.53
N VAL A 102 6.03 -9.70 -3.00
CA VAL A 102 4.75 -9.04 -3.29
C VAL A 102 4.97 -7.77 -4.10
N ILE A 103 4.24 -7.65 -5.21
CA ILE A 103 4.20 -6.42 -6.03
C ILE A 103 2.85 -5.75 -5.82
N CYS A 104 2.88 -4.46 -5.48
CA CYS A 104 1.70 -3.63 -5.32
C CYS A 104 1.49 -2.75 -6.56
N LEU A 105 0.30 -2.82 -7.14
CA LEU A 105 -0.11 -2.00 -8.28
C LEU A 105 -1.35 -1.18 -7.94
N GLY A 106 -1.41 0.05 -8.45
CA GLY A 106 -2.61 0.89 -8.31
C GLY A 106 -3.83 0.28 -9.01
N LYS A 107 -5.00 0.47 -8.41
CA LYS A 107 -6.26 -0.02 -8.97
C LYS A 107 -6.66 0.76 -10.21
N SER A 108 -7.14 0.04 -11.24
CA SER A 108 -7.46 0.61 -12.56
C SER A 108 -8.49 1.74 -12.52
N THR A 109 -9.39 1.75 -11.54
CA THR A 109 -10.37 2.83 -11.32
C THR A 109 -9.67 4.16 -11.07
N TYR A 110 -8.70 4.18 -10.16
CA TYR A 110 -7.92 5.38 -9.84
C TYR A 110 -6.93 5.74 -10.96
N ALA A 111 -6.27 4.74 -11.56
CA ALA A 111 -5.34 4.96 -12.65
C ALA A 111 -5.98 5.69 -13.84
N ARG A 112 -7.24 5.35 -14.18
CA ARG A 112 -8.01 6.02 -15.24
C ARG A 112 -8.44 7.46 -14.89
N CYS A 113 -8.36 7.84 -13.61
CA CYS A 113 -8.59 9.21 -13.14
C CYS A 113 -7.28 9.99 -12.97
N GLY A 114 -6.14 9.47 -13.43
CA GLY A 114 -4.85 10.12 -13.27
C GLY A 114 -4.30 10.07 -11.84
N ILE A 115 -4.79 9.13 -11.02
CA ILE A 115 -4.27 8.90 -9.67
C ILE A 115 -3.38 7.66 -9.71
N ILE A 116 -2.10 7.85 -9.41
CA ILE A 116 -1.11 6.78 -9.37
C ILE A 116 -0.93 6.35 -7.92
N VAL A 117 -0.90 5.03 -7.68
CA VAL A 117 -0.45 4.45 -6.42
C VAL A 117 0.92 3.83 -6.70
N ASN A 118 1.93 4.31 -5.99
CA ASN A 118 3.28 3.77 -6.06
C ASN A 118 3.62 3.07 -4.74
N VAL A 119 4.24 1.91 -4.83
CA VAL A 119 4.79 1.16 -3.69
C VAL A 119 5.94 0.31 -4.19
N THR A 120 7.07 0.33 -3.49
CA THR A 120 8.16 -0.60 -3.81
C THR A 120 7.76 -2.04 -3.46
N PRO A 121 8.35 -3.07 -4.09
CA PRO A 121 8.05 -4.46 -3.77
C PRO A 121 8.18 -4.75 -2.27
N LEU A 122 7.28 -5.56 -1.73
CA LEU A 122 7.39 -6.08 -0.37
C LEU A 122 8.23 -7.34 -0.43
N GLU A 123 9.37 -7.29 0.19
CA GLU A 123 10.36 -8.36 0.15
C GLU A 123 10.00 -9.52 1.10
N PRO A 124 10.63 -10.70 0.91
CA PRO A 124 10.49 -11.84 1.80
C PRO A 124 10.68 -11.48 3.27
N SER A 125 9.85 -12.04 4.15
CA SER A 125 9.82 -11.79 5.60
C SER A 125 9.44 -10.37 6.03
N TRP A 126 9.06 -9.47 5.11
CA TRP A 126 8.53 -8.18 5.49
C TRP A 126 7.15 -8.29 6.17
N CYS A 127 6.91 -7.46 7.17
CA CYS A 127 5.57 -7.33 7.76
C CYS A 127 5.25 -5.86 8.08
N GLY A 128 3.95 -5.53 8.04
CA GLY A 128 3.48 -4.16 8.34
C GLY A 128 2.20 -3.77 7.63
N HIS A 129 1.71 -2.57 7.95
CA HIS A 129 0.78 -1.87 7.05
C HIS A 129 1.59 -1.24 5.93
N VAL A 130 1.16 -1.42 4.69
CA VAL A 130 1.86 -0.84 3.53
C VAL A 130 1.59 0.67 3.50
N THR A 131 2.65 1.48 3.45
CA THR A 131 2.47 2.90 3.12
C THR A 131 2.23 3.02 1.63
N LEU A 132 1.12 3.64 1.26
CA LEU A 132 0.65 3.87 -0.11
C LEU A 132 0.97 5.31 -0.50
N GLU A 133 1.68 5.50 -1.59
CA GLU A 133 2.07 6.81 -2.11
C GLU A 133 1.16 7.18 -3.28
N PHE A 134 0.13 7.99 -3.00
CA PHE A 134 -0.83 8.46 -4.01
C PHE A 134 -0.34 9.74 -4.67
N SER A 135 -0.17 9.75 -5.98
CA SER A 135 0.14 10.94 -6.77
C SER A 135 -1.07 11.34 -7.61
N ASN A 136 -1.48 12.61 -7.52
CA ASN A 136 -2.44 13.22 -8.41
C ASN A 136 -1.70 13.89 -9.57
N THR A 137 -1.77 13.30 -10.75
CA THR A 137 -1.11 13.82 -11.96
C THR A 137 -1.97 14.80 -12.75
N THR A 138 -3.16 15.14 -12.23
CA THR A 138 -4.10 16.03 -12.91
C THR A 138 -3.99 17.47 -12.39
N SER A 139 -4.50 18.41 -13.15
CA SER A 139 -4.63 19.82 -12.77
C SER A 139 -5.83 20.12 -11.87
N LEU A 140 -6.61 19.10 -11.51
CA LEU A 140 -7.77 19.20 -10.63
C LEU A 140 -7.52 18.50 -9.29
N PRO A 141 -8.19 18.91 -8.20
CA PRO A 141 -8.22 18.13 -6.96
C PRO A 141 -8.79 16.73 -7.23
N ALA A 142 -8.12 15.70 -6.73
CA ALA A 142 -8.55 14.30 -6.89
C ALA A 142 -9.00 13.72 -5.54
N LYS A 143 -10.01 12.85 -5.57
CA LYS A 143 -10.59 12.26 -4.36
C LYS A 143 -10.24 10.77 -4.24
N ILE A 144 -9.84 10.34 -3.04
CA ILE A 144 -9.73 8.93 -2.64
C ILE A 144 -10.63 8.66 -1.44
N TYR A 145 -11.14 7.42 -1.33
CA TYR A 145 -12.11 7.00 -0.32
C TYR A 145 -11.50 6.02 0.67
N ALA A 146 -11.60 6.33 1.96
CA ALA A 146 -11.14 5.45 3.03
C ALA A 146 -11.98 4.16 3.10
N ASN A 147 -11.34 3.06 3.50
CA ASN A 147 -11.91 1.73 3.62
C ASN A 147 -12.40 1.11 2.29
N GLU A 148 -11.99 1.67 1.16
CA GLU A 148 -12.25 1.15 -0.17
C GLU A 148 -10.97 0.67 -0.85
N GLY A 149 -11.11 -0.18 -1.88
CA GLY A 149 -9.99 -0.77 -2.61
C GLY A 149 -9.23 0.26 -3.43
N VAL A 150 -7.91 0.32 -3.25
CA VAL A 150 -7.05 1.31 -3.92
C VAL A 150 -5.86 0.71 -4.66
N ALA A 151 -5.45 -0.49 -4.28
CA ALA A 151 -4.29 -1.15 -4.84
C ALA A 151 -4.49 -2.66 -4.87
N GLN A 152 -3.81 -3.34 -5.78
CA GLN A 152 -3.80 -4.79 -5.89
C GLN A 152 -2.42 -5.34 -5.53
N MET A 153 -2.39 -6.29 -4.60
CA MET A 153 -1.22 -7.04 -4.20
C MET A 153 -1.13 -8.33 -5.01
N LEU A 154 -0.05 -8.50 -5.76
CA LEU A 154 0.28 -9.71 -6.52
C LEU A 154 1.36 -10.47 -5.78
N PHE A 155 1.17 -11.78 -5.59
CA PHE A 155 2.08 -12.65 -4.85
C PHE A 155 2.82 -13.56 -5.83
N PHE A 156 4.15 -13.60 -5.71
CA PHE A 156 5.04 -14.41 -6.55
C PHE A 156 5.88 -15.30 -5.67
N GLU A 157 5.84 -16.60 -5.92
CA GLU A 157 6.69 -17.57 -5.25
C GLU A 157 8.10 -17.56 -5.87
N SER A 158 9.14 -17.56 -5.05
CA SER A 158 10.52 -17.70 -5.50
C SER A 158 10.82 -19.16 -5.88
N ASP A 159 11.79 -19.38 -6.74
CA ASP A 159 12.33 -20.70 -7.10
C ASP A 159 13.34 -21.22 -6.07
N GLU A 160 13.92 -20.32 -5.27
CA GLU A 160 14.79 -20.64 -4.13
C GLU A 160 14.66 -19.55 -3.06
N ASP A 161 14.99 -19.88 -1.81
CA ASP A 161 15.00 -18.91 -0.71
C ASP A 161 16.13 -17.90 -0.90
N CYS A 162 15.84 -16.63 -0.50
CA CYS A 162 16.89 -15.61 -0.50
C CYS A 162 17.88 -15.87 0.63
N GLU A 163 19.17 -15.64 0.37
CA GLU A 163 20.24 -15.79 1.38
C GLU A 163 20.07 -14.82 2.56
N VAL A 164 19.55 -13.61 2.31
CA VAL A 164 19.36 -12.57 3.33
C VAL A 164 17.99 -11.92 3.12
N SER A 165 17.08 -12.13 4.06
CA SER A 165 15.73 -11.55 4.01
C SER A 165 15.72 -10.06 4.40
N TYR A 166 14.60 -9.38 4.15
CA TYR A 166 14.40 -8.01 4.58
C TYR A 166 14.52 -7.82 6.10
N LYS A 167 14.06 -8.81 6.86
CA LYS A 167 14.18 -8.84 8.32
C LYS A 167 15.63 -8.98 8.76
N ASP A 168 16.41 -9.88 8.13
CA ASP A 168 17.79 -10.18 8.50
C ASP A 168 18.72 -8.99 8.31
N ARG A 169 18.53 -8.20 7.26
CA ARG A 169 19.30 -6.97 7.02
C ARG A 169 18.76 -5.74 7.76
N GLY A 170 17.81 -5.91 8.70
CA GLY A 170 17.29 -4.83 9.52
C GLY A 170 16.55 -3.76 8.72
N GLY A 171 15.75 -4.18 7.74
CA GLY A 171 15.03 -3.28 6.83
C GLY A 171 14.26 -2.20 7.58
N LYS A 172 14.50 -0.93 7.21
CA LYS A 172 14.02 0.27 7.96
C LYS A 172 12.50 0.44 8.04
N TYR A 173 11.74 -0.29 7.24
CA TYR A 173 10.29 -0.27 7.23
C TYR A 173 9.67 -1.57 7.78
N GLN A 174 10.46 -2.41 8.45
CA GLN A 174 9.96 -3.63 9.08
C GLN A 174 9.01 -3.30 10.23
N GLY A 175 7.86 -3.98 10.28
CA GLY A 175 6.88 -3.85 11.37
C GLY A 175 6.15 -2.50 11.44
N GLN A 176 6.15 -1.72 10.34
CA GLN A 176 5.51 -0.40 10.34
C GLN A 176 4.01 -0.47 10.64
N LYS A 177 3.52 0.51 11.41
CA LYS A 177 2.11 0.66 11.78
C LYS A 177 1.60 2.01 11.28
N GLY A 178 0.47 1.98 10.53
CA GLY A 178 -0.06 3.19 9.92
C GLY A 178 0.88 3.80 8.87
N VAL A 179 0.76 5.10 8.64
CA VAL A 179 1.56 5.83 7.65
C VAL A 179 2.97 6.07 8.19
N THR A 180 3.97 5.56 7.50
CA THR A 180 5.38 5.78 7.83
C THR A 180 5.98 6.83 6.89
N LEU A 181 6.64 7.84 7.46
CA LEU A 181 7.35 8.88 6.70
C LEU A 181 8.70 8.37 6.18
N PRO A 182 9.30 9.05 5.17
CA PRO A 182 10.60 8.68 4.66
C PRO A 182 11.66 8.56 5.77
N LYS A 183 12.46 7.50 5.69
CA LYS A 183 13.63 7.26 6.55
C LYS A 183 14.87 7.19 5.65
N ALA A 184 15.89 7.96 5.94
CA ALA A 184 17.18 7.91 5.25
C ALA A 184 18.09 6.80 5.81
#